data_98b2d4bbf83a2cfe4a2a97d825c820b9
#
_entry.id   98b2d4bbf83a2cfe4a2a97d825c820b9
#
_cell.length_a   1.000
_cell.length_b   1.000
_cell.length_c   1.000
_cell.angle_alpha   90.00
_cell.angle_beta   90.00
_cell.angle_gamma   90.00
#
_symmetry.space_group_name_H-M   'P 1'
#
loop_
_entity.id
_entity.type
_entity.pdbx_description
1 polymer ?
#
loop_
_entity_poly.entity_id
_entity_poly.type
_entity_poly.pdbx_seq_one_letter_code
_entity_poly.pdbx_strand_id
1 'polypeptide(L)'
;DLTGNGGSDTYFYSDFLEGADTIRTFSAADTLKFAYNFTNNYSRNVTITTDSGANGSVFNIGLSSGNLPIVFNFTANNSNHSSSGGVSNFLSNFRVTTDGSTNISTVEDALLVTGNGSNTSIWGWQNSGTNGTVEQTELVRLATLNSYDNDSMTAANVAFGGL
;
A
#
# COMPACT_ATOMS: atom_id res chain seq x y z
N ASP A 1 0.16 14.75 13.00
CA ASP A 1 0.90 15.47 11.96
C ASP A 1 2.40 15.31 12.18
N LEU A 2 3.09 14.86 11.15
CA LEU A 2 4.53 14.65 11.14
C LEU A 2 5.14 15.59 10.08
N THR A 3 6.28 16.19 10.41
CA THR A 3 6.99 17.09 9.49
C THR A 3 8.49 16.74 9.51
N GLY A 4 9.01 16.30 8.37
CA GLY A 4 10.46 16.23 8.13
C GLY A 4 10.99 17.63 7.83
N ASN A 5 12.17 17.97 8.33
CA ASN A 5 12.77 19.31 8.15
C ASN A 5 13.77 19.36 6.98
N GLY A 6 13.61 18.48 6.01
CA GLY A 6 14.52 18.27 4.89
C GLY A 6 15.67 17.31 5.24
N GLY A 7 16.20 16.64 4.24
CA GLY A 7 17.12 15.52 4.38
C GLY A 7 16.42 14.21 4.08
N SER A 8 16.88 13.12 4.67
CA SER A 8 16.28 11.80 4.56
C SER A 8 15.65 11.44 5.91
N ASP A 9 14.32 11.45 5.95
CA ASP A 9 13.57 11.14 7.15
C ASP A 9 13.00 9.71 7.09
N THR A 10 12.85 9.07 8.25
CA THR A 10 12.22 7.75 8.35
C THR A 10 11.00 7.84 9.25
N TYR A 11 9.85 7.48 8.71
CA TYR A 11 8.58 7.41 9.43
C TYR A 11 8.28 5.95 9.70
N PHE A 12 8.24 5.57 10.98
CA PHE A 12 8.11 4.18 11.41
C PHE A 12 6.69 3.85 11.86
N TYR A 13 6.16 2.73 11.41
CA TYR A 13 4.86 2.17 11.78
C TYR A 13 5.06 0.78 12.38
N SER A 14 4.62 0.57 13.62
CA SER A 14 4.79 -0.69 14.33
C SER A 14 3.65 -1.69 14.06
N ASP A 15 2.44 -1.20 13.75
CA ASP A 15 1.30 -2.03 13.39
C ASP A 15 0.22 -1.25 12.57
N PHE A 16 -0.83 -1.95 12.14
CA PHE A 16 -1.97 -1.35 11.43
C PHE A 16 -2.87 -0.46 12.30
N LEU A 17 -2.68 -0.46 13.62
CA LEU A 17 -3.54 0.27 14.56
C LEU A 17 -2.99 1.67 14.90
N GLU A 18 -1.81 2.01 14.42
CA GLU A 18 -1.16 3.31 14.64
C GLU A 18 -1.81 4.44 13.86
N GLY A 19 -3.04 4.61 13.88
CA GLY A 19 -3.80 5.78 13.41
C GLY A 19 -3.31 6.45 12.10
N ALA A 20 -4.16 7.24 11.48
CA ALA A 20 -3.82 7.90 10.21
C ALA A 20 -2.98 9.16 10.45
N ASP A 21 -1.68 9.08 10.21
CA ASP A 21 -0.80 10.24 10.23
C ASP A 21 -0.94 11.10 8.98
N THR A 22 -0.65 12.41 9.15
CA THR A 22 -0.44 13.33 8.04
C THR A 22 1.02 13.72 8.01
N ILE A 23 1.71 13.37 6.92
CA ILE A 23 3.10 13.73 6.67
C ILE A 23 3.13 14.90 5.68
N ARG A 24 3.59 16.07 6.12
CA ARG A 24 3.48 17.32 5.36
C ARG A 24 4.61 17.55 4.36
N THR A 25 5.77 16.96 4.60
CA THR A 25 7.00 17.23 3.84
C THR A 25 7.68 15.95 3.34
N PHE A 26 6.88 14.94 2.97
CA PHE A 26 7.44 13.71 2.42
C PHE A 26 8.10 13.99 1.06
N SER A 27 9.29 13.44 0.85
CA SER A 27 10.09 13.59 -0.37
C SER A 27 10.60 12.24 -0.89
N ALA A 28 11.19 12.24 -2.07
CA ALA A 28 11.81 11.04 -2.64
C ALA A 28 13.01 10.50 -1.83
N ALA A 29 13.57 11.33 -0.91
CA ALA A 29 14.65 10.91 -0.02
C ALA A 29 14.15 10.22 1.26
N ASP A 30 12.85 10.29 1.54
CA ASP A 30 12.26 9.80 2.78
C ASP A 30 11.79 8.35 2.66
N THR A 31 11.65 7.69 3.80
CA THR A 31 11.27 6.29 3.86
C THR A 31 10.11 6.08 4.85
N LEU A 32 9.07 5.39 4.41
CA LEU A 32 8.06 4.79 5.28
C LEU A 32 8.59 3.41 5.68
N LYS A 33 8.80 3.20 6.97
CA LYS A 33 9.32 1.94 7.49
C LYS A 33 8.24 1.24 8.31
N PHE A 34 7.96 0.00 7.95
CA PHE A 34 6.93 -0.83 8.59
C PHE A 34 7.58 -1.99 9.34
N ALA A 35 7.08 -2.30 10.53
CA ALA A 35 7.53 -3.47 11.28
C ALA A 35 7.25 -4.77 10.52
N TYR A 36 8.02 -5.83 10.80
CA TYR A 36 7.88 -7.12 10.11
C TYR A 36 6.52 -7.80 10.30
N ASN A 37 5.77 -7.47 11.34
CA ASN A 37 4.44 -8.01 11.60
C ASN A 37 3.35 -7.51 10.63
N PHE A 38 3.64 -6.51 9.80
CA PHE A 38 2.77 -6.11 8.69
C PHE A 38 2.67 -7.16 7.58
N THR A 39 3.53 -8.17 7.62
CA THR A 39 3.56 -9.20 6.59
C THR A 39 3.84 -10.55 7.26
N ASN A 40 2.83 -11.36 7.44
CA ASN A 40 3.00 -12.71 7.97
C ASN A 40 3.90 -13.54 7.02
N ASN A 41 5.18 -13.69 7.38
CA ASN A 41 6.15 -14.60 6.78
C ASN A 41 6.69 -14.31 5.36
N TYR A 42 6.56 -13.10 4.80
CA TYR A 42 7.05 -12.86 3.45
C TYR A 42 8.49 -12.30 3.41
N SER A 43 9.22 -12.75 2.40
CA SER A 43 10.60 -12.39 2.10
C SER A 43 10.81 -10.87 2.07
N ARG A 44 11.95 -10.43 2.58
CA ARG A 44 12.37 -9.06 2.86
C ARG A 44 12.54 -8.14 1.63
N ASN A 45 12.15 -8.57 0.45
CA ASN A 45 12.28 -7.76 -0.75
C ASN A 45 11.00 -6.93 -0.97
N VAL A 46 11.14 -5.62 -0.83
CA VAL A 46 10.07 -4.69 -1.18
C VAL A 46 9.95 -4.68 -2.69
N THR A 47 8.89 -5.28 -3.21
CA THR A 47 8.51 -5.10 -4.61
C THR A 47 7.30 -4.18 -4.64
N ILE A 48 7.44 -3.03 -5.28
CA ILE A 48 6.30 -2.16 -5.60
C ILE A 48 5.76 -2.59 -6.96
N THR A 49 4.53 -3.04 -6.98
CA THR A 49 3.81 -3.26 -8.23
C THR A 49 2.94 -2.06 -8.52
N THR A 50 3.16 -1.43 -9.68
CA THR A 50 2.44 -0.22 -10.10
C THR A 50 1.33 -0.57 -11.09
N ASP A 51 0.12 -0.04 -10.86
CA ASP A 51 -1.00 -0.12 -11.79
C ASP A 51 -1.48 1.28 -12.18
N SER A 52 -1.51 1.56 -13.48
CA SER A 52 -2.02 2.79 -14.05
C SER A 52 -3.49 2.70 -14.50
N GLY A 53 -4.14 1.54 -14.34
CA GLY A 53 -5.53 1.32 -14.73
C GLY A 53 -6.51 2.01 -13.78
N ALA A 54 -7.50 2.73 -14.30
CA ALA A 54 -8.67 3.12 -13.54
C ALA A 54 -9.49 1.87 -13.19
N ASN A 55 -9.97 1.76 -11.96
CA ASN A 55 -10.78 0.67 -11.43
C ASN A 55 -10.07 -0.65 -11.12
N GLY A 56 -8.75 -0.62 -10.96
CA GLY A 56 -7.97 -1.80 -10.55
C GLY A 56 -7.97 -2.90 -11.61
N SER A 57 -6.79 -3.30 -12.01
CA SER A 57 -6.62 -4.45 -12.90
C SER A 57 -6.57 -5.74 -12.09
N VAL A 58 -6.84 -6.86 -12.73
CA VAL A 58 -6.55 -8.17 -12.14
C VAL A 58 -5.03 -8.36 -12.14
N PHE A 59 -4.42 -8.26 -10.96
CA PHE A 59 -3.00 -8.58 -10.82
C PHE A 59 -2.84 -10.10 -10.74
N ASN A 60 -2.33 -10.66 -11.81
CA ASN A 60 -1.87 -12.03 -11.81
C ASN A 60 -0.45 -12.05 -11.24
N ILE A 61 -0.34 -12.19 -9.93
CA ILE A 61 0.95 -12.41 -9.30
C ILE A 61 1.24 -13.88 -9.47
N GLY A 62 2.02 -14.24 -10.46
CA GLY A 62 2.60 -15.59 -10.53
C GLY A 62 3.38 -15.83 -9.24
N LEU A 63 2.78 -16.51 -8.29
CA LEU A 63 3.39 -16.87 -7.02
C LEU A 63 4.44 -17.96 -7.26
N SER A 64 5.60 -17.60 -7.77
CA SER A 64 6.79 -18.39 -7.48
C SER A 64 7.12 -18.13 -6.01
N SER A 65 7.00 -19.17 -5.21
CA SER A 65 7.21 -19.20 -3.77
C SER A 65 8.35 -18.27 -3.32
N GLY A 66 8.05 -17.21 -2.60
CA GLY A 66 9.01 -16.41 -1.87
C GLY A 66 9.08 -14.91 -2.14
N ASN A 67 8.46 -14.37 -3.17
CA ASN A 67 8.55 -12.94 -3.51
C ASN A 67 7.19 -12.34 -3.87
N LEU A 68 6.26 -12.28 -2.91
CA LEU A 68 5.03 -11.55 -3.13
C LEU A 68 5.31 -10.04 -3.05
N PRO A 69 4.80 -9.24 -4.00
CA PRO A 69 4.75 -7.81 -3.80
C PRO A 69 3.81 -7.57 -2.61
N ILE A 70 4.31 -6.84 -1.64
CA ILE A 70 3.55 -6.46 -0.46
C ILE A 70 3.11 -5.00 -0.53
N VAL A 71 3.47 -4.32 -1.60
CA VAL A 71 3.09 -2.94 -1.86
C VAL A 71 2.51 -2.82 -3.26
N PHE A 72 1.26 -2.41 -3.35
CA PHE A 72 0.57 -2.12 -4.60
C PHE A 72 0.38 -0.62 -4.73
N ASN A 73 1.01 0.00 -5.73
CA ASN A 73 0.88 1.42 -6.00
C ASN A 73 -0.04 1.66 -7.21
N PHE A 74 -1.19 2.26 -6.95
CA PHE A 74 -2.21 2.58 -7.95
C PHE A 74 -2.06 4.02 -8.41
N THR A 75 -1.42 4.24 -9.55
CA THR A 75 -1.09 5.57 -10.07
C THR A 75 -2.26 6.27 -10.75
N ALA A 76 -3.35 5.56 -11.07
CA ALA A 76 -4.56 6.21 -11.53
C ALA A 76 -5.18 7.10 -10.43
N ASN A 77 -5.53 8.34 -10.80
CA ASN A 77 -6.06 9.31 -9.86
C ASN A 77 -7.39 8.88 -9.23
N ASN A 78 -7.41 8.82 -7.91
CA ASN A 78 -8.59 8.59 -7.10
C ASN A 78 -8.92 9.82 -6.23
N SER A 79 -9.92 10.58 -6.59
CA SER A 79 -10.33 11.77 -5.83
C SER A 79 -10.76 11.45 -4.39
N ASN A 80 -11.16 10.22 -4.12
CA ASN A 80 -11.57 9.72 -2.80
C ASN A 80 -10.49 8.86 -2.12
N HIS A 81 -9.23 9.04 -2.50
CA HIS A 81 -8.07 8.25 -2.02
C HIS A 81 -7.90 8.26 -0.49
N SER A 82 -8.49 9.21 0.21
CA SER A 82 -8.36 9.38 1.66
C SER A 82 -9.50 8.75 2.47
N SER A 83 -10.45 8.06 1.84
CA SER A 83 -11.52 7.33 2.52
C SER A 83 -11.51 5.85 2.17
N SER A 84 -11.75 4.98 3.16
CA SER A 84 -11.76 3.52 2.94
C SER A 84 -12.83 3.09 1.94
N GLY A 85 -14.02 3.70 1.97
CA GLY A 85 -15.07 3.46 0.99
C GLY A 85 -14.71 3.92 -0.42
N GLY A 86 -14.02 5.06 -0.54
CA GLY A 86 -13.53 5.57 -1.83
C GLY A 86 -12.45 4.66 -2.43
N VAL A 87 -11.54 4.14 -1.61
CA VAL A 87 -10.49 3.22 -2.05
C VAL A 87 -11.08 1.85 -2.41
N SER A 88 -11.96 1.30 -1.59
CA SER A 88 -12.63 0.02 -1.90
C SER A 88 -13.43 0.09 -3.21
N ASN A 89 -14.17 1.18 -3.46
CA ASN A 89 -14.87 1.39 -4.72
C ASN A 89 -13.92 1.53 -5.91
N PHE A 90 -12.83 2.28 -5.76
CA PHE A 90 -11.79 2.45 -6.78
C PHE A 90 -11.12 1.13 -7.14
N LEU A 91 -10.89 0.27 -6.15
CA LEU A 91 -10.26 -1.04 -6.29
C LEU A 91 -11.27 -2.19 -6.46
N SER A 92 -12.52 -1.90 -6.79
CA SER A 92 -13.59 -2.92 -6.88
C SER A 92 -13.30 -4.06 -7.86
N ASN A 93 -12.47 -3.83 -8.88
CA ASN A 93 -12.03 -4.84 -9.84
C ASN A 93 -10.63 -5.39 -9.54
N PHE A 94 -9.93 -4.81 -8.55
CA PHE A 94 -8.63 -5.33 -8.16
C PHE A 94 -8.76 -6.72 -7.55
N ARG A 95 -7.92 -7.61 -8.02
CA ARG A 95 -7.83 -8.99 -7.53
C ARG A 95 -6.37 -9.41 -7.51
N VAL A 96 -5.98 -10.03 -6.44
CA VAL A 96 -4.71 -10.76 -6.38
C VAL A 96 -5.02 -12.21 -6.72
N THR A 97 -4.44 -12.75 -7.78
CA THR A 97 -4.66 -14.15 -8.17
C THR A 97 -3.35 -14.93 -8.15
N THR A 98 -3.43 -16.20 -7.80
CA THR A 98 -2.33 -17.15 -7.94
C THR A 98 -2.55 -17.99 -9.19
N ASP A 99 -1.57 -18.03 -10.09
CA ASP A 99 -1.56 -18.92 -11.26
C ASP A 99 -2.78 -18.82 -12.19
N GLY A 100 -3.39 -17.63 -12.32
CA GLY A 100 -4.58 -17.45 -13.13
C GLY A 100 -5.86 -18.06 -12.55
N SER A 101 -5.79 -18.61 -11.35
CA SER A 101 -6.94 -19.08 -10.59
C SER A 101 -7.62 -17.93 -9.86
N THR A 102 -8.92 -18.01 -9.68
CA THR A 102 -9.70 -17.04 -8.91
C THR A 102 -9.58 -17.22 -7.39
N ASN A 103 -8.79 -18.17 -6.92
CA ASN A 103 -8.63 -18.47 -5.51
C ASN A 103 -7.39 -17.76 -4.93
N ILE A 104 -7.62 -16.76 -4.10
CA ILE A 104 -6.59 -15.91 -3.50
C ILE A 104 -6.56 -16.14 -2.01
N SER A 105 -6.18 -17.29 -1.58
CA SER A 105 -6.14 -17.58 -0.15
C SER A 105 -4.81 -17.24 0.54
N THR A 106 -3.88 -16.55 -0.12
CA THR A 106 -2.49 -16.47 0.37
C THR A 106 -1.92 -15.07 0.56
N VAL A 107 -2.61 -13.98 0.14
CA VAL A 107 -2.21 -12.63 0.52
C VAL A 107 -3.04 -12.24 1.74
N GLU A 108 -2.48 -12.40 2.91
CA GLU A 108 -3.17 -12.06 4.16
C GLU A 108 -3.13 -10.56 4.40
N ASP A 109 -1.97 -9.92 4.17
CA ASP A 109 -1.77 -8.49 4.42
C ASP A 109 -0.90 -7.85 3.34
N ALA A 110 -1.24 -6.61 2.97
CA ALA A 110 -0.48 -5.81 2.02
C ALA A 110 -0.59 -4.32 2.30
N LEU A 111 0.30 -3.53 1.69
CA LEU A 111 0.17 -2.09 1.62
C LEU A 111 -0.43 -1.69 0.27
N LEU A 112 -1.44 -0.82 0.32
CA LEU A 112 -2.02 -0.20 -0.86
C LEU A 112 -1.68 1.28 -0.85
N VAL A 113 -1.23 1.78 -1.98
CA VAL A 113 -0.91 3.20 -2.17
C VAL A 113 -1.86 3.77 -3.21
N THR A 114 -2.58 4.82 -2.84
CA THR A 114 -3.52 5.50 -3.73
C THR A 114 -3.33 6.99 -3.65
N GLY A 115 -3.60 7.73 -4.71
CA GLY A 115 -3.42 9.17 -4.73
C GLY A 115 -4.39 9.88 -5.66
N ASN A 116 -4.30 11.21 -5.68
CA ASN A 116 -5.09 12.07 -6.55
C ASN A 116 -4.23 12.96 -7.46
N GLY A 117 -2.96 12.59 -7.66
CA GLY A 117 -1.99 13.38 -8.42
C GLY A 117 -1.35 14.53 -7.62
N SER A 118 -1.73 14.73 -6.36
CA SER A 118 -1.17 15.76 -5.50
C SER A 118 -0.91 15.27 -4.08
N ASN A 119 -1.74 14.37 -3.60
CA ASN A 119 -1.61 13.77 -2.26
C ASN A 119 -1.71 12.25 -2.39
N THR A 120 -1.00 11.55 -1.52
CA THR A 120 -0.94 10.09 -1.48
C THR A 120 -1.48 9.59 -0.15
N SER A 121 -2.27 8.53 -0.18
CA SER A 121 -2.67 7.77 1.01
C SER A 121 -2.05 6.39 1.00
N ILE A 122 -1.51 6.00 2.15
CA ILE A 122 -0.95 4.67 2.42
C ILE A 122 -1.96 3.92 3.27
N TRP A 123 -2.33 2.75 2.82
CA TRP A 123 -3.32 1.89 3.44
C TRP A 123 -2.70 0.55 3.83
N GLY A 124 -2.97 0.08 5.03
CA GLY A 124 -2.86 -1.33 5.38
C GLY A 124 -4.12 -2.05 4.90
N TRP A 125 -3.95 -3.13 4.16
CA TRP A 125 -5.02 -4.03 3.76
C TRP A 125 -4.84 -5.36 4.47
N GLN A 126 -5.79 -5.68 5.35
CA GLN A 126 -5.86 -6.96 6.06
C GLN A 126 -6.95 -7.80 5.41
N ASN A 127 -6.56 -8.64 4.47
CA ASN A 127 -7.52 -9.49 3.76
C ASN A 127 -8.10 -10.55 4.71
N SER A 128 -9.28 -10.32 5.20
CA SER A 128 -10.02 -11.25 6.08
C SER A 128 -10.88 -12.25 5.30
N GLY A 129 -11.05 -12.01 4.01
CA GLY A 129 -11.89 -12.82 3.12
C GLY A 129 -11.11 -13.86 2.34
N THR A 130 -11.85 -14.79 1.73
CA THR A 130 -11.30 -15.77 0.78
C THR A 130 -11.41 -15.31 -0.67
N ASN A 131 -11.91 -14.10 -0.90
CA ASN A 131 -12.26 -13.58 -2.22
C ASN A 131 -11.18 -12.70 -2.87
N GLY A 132 -10.16 -12.28 -2.10
CA GLY A 132 -9.05 -11.41 -2.56
C GLY A 132 -9.48 -10.04 -3.10
N THR A 133 -10.68 -9.60 -2.74
CA THR A 133 -11.17 -8.26 -3.05
C THR A 133 -10.85 -7.31 -1.92
N VAL A 134 -10.64 -6.05 -2.24
CA VAL A 134 -10.42 -5.02 -1.23
C VAL A 134 -11.77 -4.54 -0.69
N GLU A 135 -12.08 -4.93 0.54
CA GLU A 135 -13.29 -4.49 1.23
C GLU A 135 -13.01 -3.28 2.13
N GLN A 136 -14.02 -2.42 2.29
CA GLN A 136 -13.86 -1.21 3.11
C GLN A 136 -13.45 -1.51 4.55
N THR A 137 -13.95 -2.60 5.12
CA THR A 137 -13.70 -3.03 6.49
C THR A 137 -12.29 -3.60 6.71
N GLU A 138 -11.58 -3.91 5.63
CA GLU A 138 -10.23 -4.47 5.62
C GLU A 138 -9.15 -3.38 5.49
N LEU A 139 -9.56 -2.12 5.31
CA LEU A 139 -8.66 -1.01 5.05
C LEU A 139 -8.44 -0.15 6.29
N VAL A 140 -7.18 0.01 6.67
CA VAL A 140 -6.75 0.96 7.69
C VAL A 140 -5.82 1.98 7.06
N ARG A 141 -6.16 3.27 7.15
CA ARG A 141 -5.28 4.32 6.64
C ARG A 141 -4.13 4.55 7.62
N LEU A 142 -2.91 4.36 7.17
CA LEU A 142 -1.68 4.52 7.94
C LEU A 142 -1.13 5.95 7.82
N ALA A 143 -1.07 6.47 6.60
CA ALA A 143 -0.55 7.81 6.36
C ALA A 143 -1.28 8.52 5.22
N THR A 144 -1.22 9.86 5.28
CA THR A 144 -1.47 10.74 4.14
C THR A 144 -0.23 11.59 3.92
N LEU A 145 0.36 11.48 2.72
CA LEU A 145 1.50 12.28 2.29
C LEU A 145 0.97 13.50 1.54
N ASN A 146 1.04 14.65 2.17
CA ASN A 146 0.58 15.90 1.56
C ASN A 146 1.61 16.40 0.54
N SER A 147 1.13 16.89 -0.59
CA SER A 147 1.96 17.40 -1.68
C SER A 147 2.98 16.37 -2.23
N TYR A 148 2.65 15.08 -2.12
CA TYR A 148 3.44 14.00 -2.69
C TYR A 148 2.57 13.16 -3.63
N ASP A 149 2.98 13.10 -4.89
CA ASP A 149 2.32 12.30 -5.91
C ASP A 149 2.82 10.86 -5.85
N ASN A 150 1.90 9.90 -5.74
CA ASN A 150 2.24 8.49 -5.65
C ASN A 150 2.90 7.92 -6.93
N ASP A 151 2.80 8.60 -8.07
CA ASP A 151 3.55 8.26 -9.29
C ASP A 151 5.06 8.33 -9.07
N SER A 152 5.50 9.16 -8.11
CA SER A 152 6.90 9.33 -7.74
C SER A 152 7.39 8.29 -6.72
N MET A 153 6.50 7.45 -6.17
CA MET A 153 6.88 6.46 -5.16
C MET A 153 7.65 5.30 -5.76
N THR A 154 8.77 4.98 -5.13
CA THR A 154 9.67 3.89 -5.53
C THR A 154 9.90 2.92 -4.37
N ALA A 155 10.54 1.78 -4.66
CA ALA A 155 10.92 0.82 -3.61
C ALA A 155 11.86 1.42 -2.54
N ALA A 156 12.58 2.50 -2.84
CA ALA A 156 13.42 3.20 -1.87
C ALA A 156 12.62 3.94 -0.79
N ASN A 157 11.36 4.28 -1.09
CA ASN A 157 10.48 4.99 -0.17
C ASN A 157 9.76 4.08 0.82
N VAL A 158 9.91 2.76 0.71
CA VAL A 158 9.26 1.78 1.58
C VAL A 158 10.27 0.78 2.09
N ALA A 159 10.27 0.51 3.38
CA ALA A 159 11.12 -0.50 4.00
C ALA A 159 10.33 -1.33 5.02
N PHE A 160 10.78 -2.56 5.22
CA PHE A 160 10.27 -3.44 6.29
C PHE A 160 11.41 -3.80 7.22
N GLY A 161 11.15 -3.78 8.54
CA GLY A 161 12.17 -4.08 9.53
C GLY A 161 11.84 -3.57 10.92
N GLY A 162 12.58 -4.02 11.93
CA GLY A 162 12.56 -3.41 13.26
C GLY A 162 13.26 -2.05 13.28
N LEU A 163 13.08 -1.32 14.38
CA LEU A 163 13.87 -0.12 14.71
C LEU A 163 15.34 -0.49 14.88
#